data_dcd83b86ae80e6a761ab235d9d3000cf
#
_entry.id   dcd83b86ae80e6a761ab235d9d3000cf
#
_cell.length_a   1.000
_cell.length_b   1.000
_cell.length_c   1.000
_cell.angle_alpha   90.00
_cell.angle_beta   90.00
_cell.angle_gamma   90.00
#
_symmetry.space_group_name_H-M   'P 1'
#
loop_
_entity.id
_entity.type
_entity.pdbx_description
1 polymer ?
#
loop_
_entity_poly.entity_id
_entity_poly.type
_entity_poly.pdbx_seq_one_letter_code
_entity_poly.pdbx_strand_id
1 'polypeptide(L)'
;MRKVIYPKVGGVDSIRIVEVDDPVPDPGQVTVRIHRAGINFADLMMRQGLYGSNPEYPFTPGYEAAGEVIETGEGVEGLQPGDRVLAMTGFGGSSEQIALDANRVILLPDSISFDQAAAIPVTYGTAYHMLVHLGNLTDGETVLIHHAAGGVGTAVAQICEAYGASLVVGTASSPKREFVESMGVRFVDREDEDFVDVCKEMTEGKGVHHAIDPVGGSHVMRSYKALRRGGKLYFFGASAAVKGDKKSTLAALRMWASTPRFDPLKMMSSNKAVFGVHMGLLD
;
A
#
# COMPACT_ATOMS: atom_id res chain seq x y z
N MET A 1 7.83 26.68 -8.58
CA MET A 1 7.48 25.77 -7.48
C MET A 1 8.63 24.88 -7.07
N ARG A 2 8.62 24.34 -5.84
CA ARG A 2 9.61 23.37 -5.38
C ARG A 2 9.08 21.95 -5.57
N LYS A 3 9.97 20.99 -5.86
CA LYS A 3 9.66 19.56 -5.88
C LYS A 3 10.84 18.72 -5.39
N VAL A 4 10.52 17.56 -4.83
CA VAL A 4 11.50 16.55 -4.46
C VAL A 4 11.91 15.75 -5.69
N ILE A 5 13.19 15.47 -5.85
CA ILE A 5 13.69 14.55 -6.88
C ILE A 5 14.56 13.45 -6.28
N TYR A 6 14.46 12.27 -6.86
CA TYR A 6 15.45 11.19 -6.73
C TYR A 6 16.37 11.24 -7.94
N PRO A 7 17.59 11.82 -7.81
CA PRO A 7 18.47 12.01 -8.97
C PRO A 7 19.09 10.69 -9.45
N LYS A 8 19.20 9.72 -8.56
CA LYS A 8 19.77 8.39 -8.79
C LYS A 8 19.42 7.46 -7.63
N VAL A 9 19.70 6.18 -7.76
CA VAL A 9 19.66 5.22 -6.64
C VAL A 9 20.56 5.69 -5.50
N GLY A 10 20.03 5.72 -4.27
CA GLY A 10 20.83 6.17 -3.12
C GLY A 10 20.12 6.11 -1.78
N GLY A 11 20.81 6.61 -0.74
CA GLY A 11 20.29 6.83 0.60
C GLY A 11 19.47 8.12 0.69
N VAL A 12 19.00 8.45 1.91
CA VAL A 12 18.25 9.70 2.19
C VAL A 12 19.06 10.93 1.80
N ASP A 13 20.37 10.89 1.97
CA ASP A 13 21.31 11.94 1.59
C ASP A 13 21.36 12.25 0.09
N SER A 14 20.84 11.35 -0.76
CA SER A 14 20.76 11.58 -2.20
C SER A 14 19.56 12.43 -2.63
N ILE A 15 18.54 12.57 -1.79
CA ILE A 15 17.32 13.35 -2.10
C ILE A 15 17.68 14.81 -2.33
N ARG A 16 17.05 15.43 -3.32
CA ARG A 16 17.21 16.86 -3.62
C ARG A 16 15.85 17.54 -3.69
N ILE A 17 15.83 18.79 -3.27
CA ILE A 17 14.72 19.71 -3.54
C ILE A 17 15.22 20.67 -4.62
N VAL A 18 14.43 20.80 -5.67
CA VAL A 18 14.73 21.68 -6.82
C VAL A 18 13.60 22.66 -7.05
N GLU A 19 13.94 23.83 -7.58
CA GLU A 19 12.97 24.80 -8.09
C GLU A 19 12.79 24.61 -9.58
N VAL A 20 11.53 24.65 -10.03
CA VAL A 20 11.13 24.55 -11.43
C VAL A 20 9.97 25.52 -11.68
N ASP A 21 9.64 25.78 -12.93
CA ASP A 21 8.45 26.55 -13.31
C ASP A 21 7.17 25.85 -12.80
N ASP A 22 6.14 26.65 -12.55
CA ASP A 22 4.84 26.12 -12.17
C ASP A 22 4.21 25.36 -13.35
N PRO A 23 3.54 24.24 -13.12
CA PRO A 23 2.91 23.48 -14.19
C PRO A 23 1.66 24.21 -14.71
N VAL A 24 1.48 24.19 -16.02
CA VAL A 24 0.27 24.66 -16.70
C VAL A 24 -0.51 23.42 -17.17
N PRO A 25 -1.82 23.37 -16.98
CA PRO A 25 -2.60 22.20 -17.37
C PRO A 25 -2.82 22.16 -18.90
N ASP A 26 -2.58 21.02 -19.50
CA ASP A 26 -2.97 20.73 -20.88
C ASP A 26 -4.51 20.52 -20.99
N PRO A 27 -5.09 20.51 -22.21
CA PRO A 27 -6.52 20.13 -22.39
C PRO A 27 -6.85 18.82 -21.69
N GLY A 28 -7.94 18.80 -20.90
CA GLY A 28 -8.37 17.64 -20.10
C GLY A 28 -7.62 17.47 -18.76
N GLN A 29 -6.67 18.36 -18.44
CA GLN A 29 -5.93 18.32 -17.18
C GLN A 29 -6.38 19.41 -16.19
N VAL A 30 -6.01 19.21 -14.94
CA VAL A 30 -6.12 20.21 -13.87
C VAL A 30 -4.78 20.41 -13.20
N THR A 31 -4.50 21.63 -12.75
CA THR A 31 -3.39 21.90 -11.83
C THR A 31 -3.89 21.89 -10.39
N VAL A 32 -3.28 21.07 -9.56
CA VAL A 32 -3.59 20.95 -8.13
C VAL A 32 -2.46 21.54 -7.30
N ARG A 33 -2.78 22.50 -6.41
CA ARG A 33 -1.88 22.92 -5.33
C ARG A 33 -1.92 21.84 -4.25
N ILE A 34 -0.80 21.20 -3.96
CA ILE A 34 -0.69 20.11 -3.01
C ILE A 34 -0.56 20.65 -1.59
N HIS A 35 -1.47 20.29 -0.72
CA HIS A 35 -1.40 20.58 0.71
C HIS A 35 -0.78 19.42 1.50
N ARG A 36 -1.03 18.18 1.06
CA ARG A 36 -0.49 16.93 1.66
C ARG A 36 -0.17 15.92 0.57
N ALA A 37 0.91 15.20 0.77
CA ALA A 37 1.30 14.08 -0.09
C ALA A 37 1.58 12.85 0.76
N GLY A 38 1.09 11.68 0.32
CA GLY A 38 1.39 10.41 0.95
C GLY A 38 2.81 9.94 0.64
N ILE A 39 3.46 9.32 1.63
CA ILE A 39 4.74 8.63 1.45
C ILE A 39 4.49 7.14 1.64
N ASN A 40 4.77 6.35 0.62
CA ASN A 40 4.55 4.93 0.61
C ASN A 40 5.87 4.15 0.71
N PHE A 41 5.80 2.89 1.14
CA PHE A 41 6.99 2.03 1.19
C PHE A 41 7.62 1.83 -0.20
N ALA A 42 6.80 1.90 -1.25
CA ALA A 42 7.26 1.89 -2.63
C ALA A 42 8.22 3.05 -2.96
N ASP A 43 7.99 4.26 -2.43
CA ASP A 43 8.88 5.41 -2.63
C ASP A 43 10.28 5.13 -2.05
N LEU A 44 10.34 4.47 -0.88
CA LEU A 44 11.61 4.06 -0.27
C LEU A 44 12.31 3.01 -1.13
N MET A 45 11.57 2.03 -1.64
CA MET A 45 12.12 0.97 -2.51
C MET A 45 12.62 1.55 -3.83
N MET A 46 11.88 2.48 -4.45
CA MET A 46 12.31 3.18 -5.66
C MET A 46 13.61 3.94 -5.40
N ARG A 47 13.67 4.74 -4.34
CA ARG A 47 14.91 5.47 -4.00
C ARG A 47 16.11 4.53 -3.88
N GLN A 48 15.92 3.33 -3.35
CA GLN A 48 16.96 2.31 -3.22
C GLN A 48 17.20 1.49 -4.50
N GLY A 49 16.43 1.69 -5.57
CA GLY A 49 16.52 0.90 -6.80
C GLY A 49 16.14 -0.58 -6.61
N LEU A 50 15.15 -0.82 -5.75
CA LEU A 50 14.59 -2.14 -5.43
C LEU A 50 13.16 -2.33 -5.98
N TYR A 51 12.62 -1.33 -6.67
CA TYR A 51 11.27 -1.33 -7.22
C TYR A 51 11.33 -1.44 -8.74
N GLY A 52 10.66 -2.44 -9.31
CA GLY A 52 10.86 -2.81 -10.71
C GLY A 52 10.15 -1.92 -11.74
N SER A 53 9.23 -1.05 -11.31
CA SER A 53 8.40 -0.21 -12.20
C SER A 53 8.57 1.29 -11.93
N ASN A 54 9.73 1.72 -11.43
CA ASN A 54 10.01 3.14 -11.27
C ASN A 54 10.36 3.81 -12.61
N PRO A 55 10.09 5.12 -12.77
CA PRO A 55 10.59 5.90 -13.90
C PRO A 55 12.12 5.91 -13.95
N GLU A 56 12.66 6.31 -15.10
CA GLU A 56 14.08 6.61 -15.20
C GLU A 56 14.46 7.78 -14.27
N TYR A 57 15.66 7.68 -13.68
CA TYR A 57 16.20 8.78 -12.88
C TYR A 57 16.73 9.92 -13.78
N PRO A 58 16.55 11.18 -13.40
CA PRO A 58 15.91 11.68 -12.19
C PRO A 58 14.38 11.73 -12.30
N PHE A 59 13.65 11.46 -11.19
CA PHE A 59 12.20 11.63 -11.15
C PHE A 59 11.70 12.17 -9.81
N THR A 60 10.47 12.69 -9.79
CA THR A 60 9.76 13.11 -8.58
C THR A 60 8.89 11.98 -8.06
N PRO A 61 9.09 11.49 -6.82
CA PRO A 61 8.26 10.45 -6.22
C PRO A 61 6.87 10.97 -5.80
N GLY A 62 6.07 10.08 -5.21
CA GLY A 62 4.75 10.35 -4.66
C GLY A 62 3.64 9.89 -5.57
N TYR A 63 2.89 8.89 -5.10
CA TYR A 63 1.78 8.27 -5.82
C TYR A 63 0.45 8.96 -5.59
N GLU A 64 0.35 9.76 -4.53
CA GLU A 64 -0.90 10.30 -4.02
C GLU A 64 -0.69 11.67 -3.37
N ALA A 65 -1.68 12.53 -3.53
CA ALA A 65 -1.70 13.85 -2.92
C ALA A 65 -3.12 14.30 -2.62
N ALA A 66 -3.26 15.32 -1.78
CA ALA A 66 -4.52 16.01 -1.56
C ALA A 66 -4.25 17.53 -1.54
N GLY A 67 -5.19 18.29 -2.09
CA GLY A 67 -5.02 19.72 -2.23
C GLY A 67 -6.21 20.40 -2.87
N GLU A 68 -5.96 21.53 -3.51
CA GLU A 68 -6.97 22.36 -4.18
C GLU A 68 -6.67 22.51 -5.66
N VAL A 69 -7.69 22.40 -6.49
CA VAL A 69 -7.61 22.76 -7.90
C VAL A 69 -7.31 24.27 -8.00
N ILE A 70 -6.29 24.66 -8.75
CA ILE A 70 -5.96 26.08 -8.96
C ILE A 70 -6.20 26.52 -10.41
N GLU A 71 -6.18 25.58 -11.35
CA GLU A 71 -6.43 25.85 -12.77
C GLU A 71 -7.01 24.61 -13.44
N THR A 72 -7.85 24.81 -14.46
CA THR A 72 -8.42 23.74 -15.29
C THR A 72 -8.09 23.99 -16.75
N GLY A 73 -7.62 22.97 -17.44
CA GLY A 73 -7.40 23.00 -18.89
C GLY A 73 -8.70 22.95 -19.68
N GLU A 74 -8.61 23.17 -20.98
CA GLU A 74 -9.76 23.11 -21.88
C GLU A 74 -10.46 21.75 -21.82
N GLY A 75 -11.80 21.75 -21.81
CA GLY A 75 -12.63 20.54 -21.84
C GLY A 75 -12.77 19.81 -20.47
N VAL A 76 -12.22 20.36 -19.39
CA VAL A 76 -12.46 19.80 -18.05
C VAL A 76 -13.87 20.14 -17.59
N GLU A 77 -14.63 19.12 -17.20
CA GLU A 77 -15.97 19.25 -16.63
C GLU A 77 -16.00 18.72 -15.18
N GLY A 78 -16.85 19.33 -14.33
CA GLY A 78 -17.08 18.87 -12.95
C GLY A 78 -16.00 19.23 -11.94
N LEU A 79 -14.94 19.95 -12.35
CA LEU A 79 -13.90 20.50 -11.47
C LEU A 79 -13.70 21.98 -11.76
N GLN A 80 -13.45 22.77 -10.71
CA GLN A 80 -13.20 24.21 -10.82
C GLN A 80 -12.13 24.67 -9.82
N PRO A 81 -11.47 25.81 -10.06
CA PRO A 81 -10.55 26.40 -9.10
C PRO A 81 -11.21 26.59 -7.72
N GLY A 82 -10.51 26.18 -6.66
CA GLY A 82 -10.97 26.15 -5.28
C GLY A 82 -11.55 24.79 -4.82
N ASP A 83 -11.78 23.86 -5.73
CA ASP A 83 -12.27 22.52 -5.35
C ASP A 83 -11.21 21.76 -4.54
N ARG A 84 -11.65 21.19 -3.42
CA ARG A 84 -10.83 20.30 -2.59
C ARG A 84 -10.80 18.91 -3.19
N VAL A 85 -9.62 18.38 -3.39
CA VAL A 85 -9.46 17.12 -4.13
C VAL A 85 -8.41 16.19 -3.52
N LEU A 86 -8.59 14.89 -3.74
CA LEU A 86 -7.48 13.93 -3.71
C LEU A 86 -7.04 13.62 -5.15
N ALA A 87 -5.76 13.36 -5.34
CA ALA A 87 -5.16 13.11 -6.63
C ALA A 87 -4.34 11.81 -6.62
N MET A 88 -4.63 10.93 -7.59
CA MET A 88 -3.83 9.73 -7.89
C MET A 88 -2.73 10.12 -8.87
N THR A 89 -1.60 10.60 -8.33
CA THR A 89 -0.56 11.24 -9.15
C THR A 89 0.26 10.23 -9.98
N GLY A 90 0.29 8.97 -9.58
CA GLY A 90 1.18 7.96 -10.15
C GLY A 90 2.65 8.25 -9.82
N PHE A 91 3.12 9.44 -10.16
CA PHE A 91 4.39 10.05 -9.78
C PHE A 91 4.20 11.56 -9.70
N GLY A 92 5.14 12.27 -9.07
CA GLY A 92 5.09 13.73 -9.00
C GLY A 92 4.39 14.31 -7.78
N GLY A 93 3.74 13.50 -6.95
CA GLY A 93 3.00 13.96 -5.76
C GLY A 93 3.86 14.67 -4.71
N SER A 94 5.18 14.43 -4.70
CA SER A 94 6.11 15.13 -3.79
C SER A 94 6.56 16.48 -4.35
N SER A 95 5.60 17.35 -4.68
CA SER A 95 5.79 18.69 -5.22
C SER A 95 4.78 19.67 -4.63
N GLU A 96 4.99 20.98 -4.81
CA GLU A 96 4.03 22.00 -4.35
C GLU A 96 2.79 22.08 -5.25
N GLN A 97 2.95 21.74 -6.53
CA GLN A 97 1.86 21.71 -7.51
C GLN A 97 2.09 20.58 -8.51
N ILE A 98 1.01 20.10 -9.11
CA ILE A 98 1.06 19.08 -10.17
C ILE A 98 -0.07 19.33 -11.19
N ALA A 99 0.25 19.21 -12.48
CA ALA A 99 -0.75 19.09 -13.54
C ALA A 99 -0.97 17.59 -13.84
N LEU A 100 -2.22 17.16 -13.88
CA LEU A 100 -2.59 15.77 -14.15
C LEU A 100 -3.99 15.67 -14.77
N ASP A 101 -4.28 14.54 -15.40
CA ASP A 101 -5.57 14.30 -16.04
C ASP A 101 -6.72 14.41 -15.01
N ALA A 102 -7.79 15.08 -15.38
CA ALA A 102 -8.94 15.33 -14.49
C ALA A 102 -9.60 14.03 -13.98
N ASN A 103 -9.54 12.93 -14.73
CA ASN A 103 -10.05 11.63 -14.33
C ASN A 103 -9.24 10.95 -13.20
N ARG A 104 -8.09 11.49 -12.86
CA ARG A 104 -7.24 11.04 -11.73
C ARG A 104 -7.47 11.84 -10.45
N VAL A 105 -8.45 12.72 -10.47
CA VAL A 105 -8.77 13.64 -9.38
C VAL A 105 -10.18 13.37 -8.89
N ILE A 106 -10.36 13.31 -7.59
CA ILE A 106 -11.65 13.03 -6.95
C ILE A 106 -11.97 14.17 -5.98
N LEU A 107 -13.18 14.75 -6.11
CA LEU A 107 -13.70 15.75 -5.18
C LEU A 107 -13.76 15.20 -3.75
N LEU A 108 -13.30 15.98 -2.79
CA LEU A 108 -13.37 15.65 -1.38
C LEU A 108 -14.64 16.19 -0.74
N PRO A 109 -15.37 15.39 0.04
CA PRO A 109 -16.40 15.91 0.92
C PRO A 109 -15.77 16.76 2.03
N ASP A 110 -16.52 17.74 2.56
CA ASP A 110 -16.03 18.63 3.62
C ASP A 110 -15.59 17.92 4.89
N SER A 111 -16.16 16.74 5.14
CA SER A 111 -15.84 15.89 6.30
C SER A 111 -14.46 15.24 6.25
N ILE A 112 -13.80 15.19 5.08
CA ILE A 112 -12.47 14.58 4.92
C ILE A 112 -11.41 15.67 4.89
N SER A 113 -10.44 15.61 5.79
CA SER A 113 -9.28 16.51 5.80
C SER A 113 -8.28 16.14 4.70
N PHE A 114 -7.40 17.07 4.31
CA PHE A 114 -6.30 16.77 3.37
C PHE A 114 -5.34 15.71 3.91
N ASP A 115 -5.14 15.65 5.24
CA ASP A 115 -4.31 14.62 5.87
C ASP A 115 -4.90 13.21 5.66
N GLN A 116 -6.21 13.07 5.86
CA GLN A 116 -6.93 11.83 5.60
C GLN A 116 -6.93 11.48 4.10
N ALA A 117 -7.27 12.47 3.26
CA ALA A 117 -7.36 12.28 1.82
C ALA A 117 -6.04 11.80 1.20
N ALA A 118 -4.89 12.37 1.61
CA ALA A 118 -3.58 11.99 1.10
C ALA A 118 -3.13 10.57 1.52
N ALA A 119 -3.83 9.95 2.46
CA ALA A 119 -3.55 8.58 2.92
C ALA A 119 -4.48 7.52 2.30
N ILE A 120 -5.47 7.92 1.49
CA ILE A 120 -6.49 7.00 0.96
C ILE A 120 -6.05 6.26 -0.31
N PRO A 121 -5.59 6.90 -1.38
CA PRO A 121 -5.50 6.27 -2.70
C PRO A 121 -4.68 4.98 -2.70
N VAL A 122 -3.47 5.01 -2.15
CA VAL A 122 -2.57 3.85 -2.20
C VAL A 122 -2.95 2.82 -1.13
N THR A 123 -3.15 3.23 0.11
CA THR A 123 -3.33 2.28 1.21
C THR A 123 -4.69 1.62 1.19
N TYR A 124 -5.77 2.41 1.10
CA TYR A 124 -7.13 1.85 1.03
C TYR A 124 -7.42 1.22 -0.32
N GLY A 125 -6.94 1.81 -1.42
CA GLY A 125 -7.04 1.20 -2.75
C GLY A 125 -6.41 -0.18 -2.79
N THR A 126 -5.21 -0.35 -2.21
CA THR A 126 -4.53 -1.65 -2.11
C THR A 126 -5.31 -2.63 -1.23
N ALA A 127 -5.76 -2.21 -0.05
CA ALA A 127 -6.51 -3.07 0.86
C ALA A 127 -7.86 -3.49 0.27
N TYR A 128 -8.59 -2.56 -0.34
CA TYR A 128 -9.88 -2.79 -0.99
C TYR A 128 -9.74 -3.75 -2.18
N HIS A 129 -8.74 -3.52 -3.03
CA HIS A 129 -8.48 -4.41 -4.17
C HIS A 129 -8.23 -5.86 -3.71
N MET A 130 -7.42 -6.05 -2.67
CA MET A 130 -7.12 -7.39 -2.13
C MET A 130 -8.33 -8.04 -1.48
N LEU A 131 -8.97 -7.34 -0.54
CA LEU A 131 -10.02 -7.96 0.28
C LEU A 131 -11.37 -8.00 -0.41
N VAL A 132 -11.76 -6.93 -1.10
CA VAL A 132 -13.10 -6.82 -1.68
C VAL A 132 -13.11 -7.29 -3.12
N HIS A 133 -12.28 -6.70 -3.98
CA HIS A 133 -12.29 -7.00 -5.42
C HIS A 133 -11.81 -8.44 -5.72
N LEU A 134 -10.63 -8.82 -5.24
CA LEU A 134 -10.08 -10.18 -5.44
C LEU A 134 -10.61 -11.16 -4.40
N GLY A 135 -10.79 -10.67 -3.18
CA GLY A 135 -11.10 -11.49 -2.02
C GLY A 135 -12.57 -11.85 -1.89
N ASN A 136 -13.45 -10.96 -2.31
CA ASN A 136 -14.88 -11.06 -2.03
C ASN A 136 -15.12 -11.30 -0.52
N LEU A 137 -14.49 -10.44 0.31
CA LEU A 137 -14.63 -10.49 1.77
C LEU A 137 -16.11 -10.40 2.15
N THR A 138 -16.54 -11.34 3.01
CA THR A 138 -17.92 -11.42 3.49
C THR A 138 -17.97 -11.39 5.01
N ASP A 139 -19.16 -11.09 5.54
CA ASP A 139 -19.43 -11.09 6.97
C ASP A 139 -19.00 -12.41 7.64
N GLY A 140 -18.44 -12.31 8.84
CA GLY A 140 -17.97 -13.45 9.62
C GLY A 140 -16.62 -14.04 9.21
N GLU A 141 -15.99 -13.60 8.13
CA GLU A 141 -14.67 -14.10 7.71
C GLU A 141 -13.54 -13.60 8.63
N THR A 142 -12.38 -14.26 8.55
CA THR A 142 -11.22 -13.99 9.40
C THR A 142 -10.01 -13.60 8.56
N VAL A 143 -9.24 -12.60 9.02
CA VAL A 143 -8.15 -11.99 8.25
C VAL A 143 -6.86 -11.97 9.07
N LEU A 144 -5.73 -12.33 8.44
CA LEU A 144 -4.38 -12.10 8.94
C LEU A 144 -3.74 -10.96 8.15
N ILE A 145 -3.20 -9.97 8.83
CA ILE A 145 -2.43 -8.87 8.23
C ILE A 145 -1.06 -8.73 8.89
N HIS A 146 -0.01 -8.75 8.09
CA HIS A 146 1.33 -8.40 8.55
C HIS A 146 1.59 -6.90 8.43
N HIS A 147 2.44 -6.36 9.29
CA HIS A 147 2.64 -4.90 9.45
C HIS A 147 1.33 -4.16 9.77
N ALA A 148 0.55 -4.71 10.70
CA ALA A 148 -0.79 -4.23 11.05
C ALA A 148 -0.85 -2.74 11.44
N ALA A 149 0.23 -2.19 12.00
CA ALA A 149 0.35 -0.77 12.32
C ALA A 149 0.83 0.13 11.15
N GLY A 150 0.94 -0.42 9.94
CA GLY A 150 1.28 0.34 8.72
C GLY A 150 0.04 0.87 8.00
N GLY A 151 0.22 1.71 6.98
CA GLY A 151 -0.92 2.31 6.25
C GLY A 151 -1.90 1.28 5.68
N VAL A 152 -1.41 0.27 4.96
CA VAL A 152 -2.28 -0.82 4.45
C VAL A 152 -2.87 -1.64 5.60
N GLY A 153 -2.12 -1.87 6.70
CA GLY A 153 -2.62 -2.59 7.87
C GLY A 153 -3.81 -1.87 8.53
N THR A 154 -3.71 -0.56 8.71
CA THR A 154 -4.79 0.29 9.21
C THR A 154 -6.02 0.25 8.28
N ALA A 155 -5.81 0.37 6.97
CA ALA A 155 -6.88 0.30 5.97
C ALA A 155 -7.58 -1.08 5.98
N VAL A 156 -6.81 -2.17 6.10
CA VAL A 156 -7.34 -3.54 6.24
C VAL A 156 -8.23 -3.67 7.48
N ALA A 157 -7.77 -3.17 8.65
CA ALA A 157 -8.55 -3.23 9.88
C ALA A 157 -9.92 -2.54 9.73
N GLN A 158 -9.94 -1.33 9.16
CA GLN A 158 -11.17 -0.55 8.95
C GLN A 158 -12.09 -1.17 7.89
N ILE A 159 -11.53 -1.71 6.79
CA ILE A 159 -12.33 -2.44 5.79
C ILE A 159 -12.93 -3.69 6.40
N CYS A 160 -12.17 -4.45 7.20
CA CYS A 160 -12.64 -5.63 7.89
C CYS A 160 -13.79 -5.31 8.86
N GLU A 161 -13.69 -4.21 9.61
CA GLU A 161 -14.77 -3.73 10.49
C GLU A 161 -16.02 -3.39 9.66
N ALA A 162 -15.88 -2.62 8.58
CA ALA A 162 -16.99 -2.22 7.72
C ALA A 162 -17.68 -3.38 7.02
N TYR A 163 -16.97 -4.47 6.73
CA TYR A 163 -17.49 -5.68 6.08
C TYR A 163 -17.87 -6.81 7.06
N GLY A 164 -17.81 -6.56 8.38
CA GLY A 164 -18.25 -7.53 9.39
C GLY A 164 -17.31 -8.71 9.60
N ALA A 165 -16.01 -8.57 9.33
CA ALA A 165 -15.06 -9.65 9.62
C ALA A 165 -15.08 -10.00 11.12
N SER A 166 -15.16 -11.29 11.43
CA SER A 166 -15.32 -11.77 12.82
C SER A 166 -14.02 -11.75 13.62
N LEU A 167 -12.86 -11.75 12.94
CA LEU A 167 -11.54 -11.73 13.55
C LEU A 167 -10.52 -11.13 12.59
N VAL A 168 -9.76 -10.16 13.08
CA VAL A 168 -8.54 -9.68 12.41
C VAL A 168 -7.35 -9.96 13.32
N VAL A 169 -6.37 -10.73 12.83
CA VAL A 169 -5.10 -11.01 13.50
C VAL A 169 -4.03 -10.13 12.86
N GLY A 170 -3.30 -9.35 13.64
CA GLY A 170 -2.34 -8.39 13.12
C GLY A 170 -0.94 -8.55 13.72
N THR A 171 0.08 -8.76 12.88
CA THR A 171 1.45 -8.80 13.38
C THR A 171 2.11 -7.44 13.33
N ALA A 172 2.74 -7.04 14.44
CA ALA A 172 3.58 -5.84 14.53
C ALA A 172 4.67 -6.03 15.58
N SER A 173 5.52 -5.02 15.79
CA SER A 173 6.48 -5.00 16.92
C SER A 173 5.80 -4.56 18.21
N SER A 174 6.30 -5.02 19.36
CA SER A 174 5.75 -4.75 20.71
C SER A 174 5.35 -3.29 20.96
N PRO A 175 6.15 -2.26 20.59
CA PRO A 175 5.77 -0.86 20.81
C PRO A 175 4.52 -0.40 20.06
N LYS A 176 4.02 -1.19 19.11
CA LYS A 176 2.82 -0.91 18.31
C LYS A 176 1.57 -1.60 18.83
N ARG A 177 1.66 -2.38 19.91
CA ARG A 177 0.55 -3.18 20.46
C ARG A 177 -0.69 -2.34 20.70
N GLU A 178 -0.58 -1.30 21.49
CA GLU A 178 -1.71 -0.45 21.88
C GLU A 178 -2.44 0.12 20.66
N PHE A 179 -1.68 0.61 19.68
CA PHE A 179 -2.25 1.12 18.43
C PHE A 179 -2.97 0.03 17.62
N VAL A 180 -2.40 -1.17 17.51
CA VAL A 180 -3.03 -2.29 16.77
C VAL A 180 -4.31 -2.74 17.49
N GLU A 181 -4.27 -2.89 18.81
CA GLU A 181 -5.43 -3.32 19.61
C GLU A 181 -6.55 -2.26 19.61
N SER A 182 -6.20 -0.96 19.55
CA SER A 182 -7.19 0.12 19.45
C SER A 182 -8.06 0.09 18.19
N MET A 183 -7.60 -0.64 17.15
CA MET A 183 -8.36 -0.88 15.90
C MET A 183 -9.20 -2.17 15.95
N GLY A 184 -9.38 -2.81 17.11
CA GLY A 184 -10.10 -4.08 17.23
C GLY A 184 -9.32 -5.29 16.68
N VAL A 185 -8.03 -5.14 16.42
CA VAL A 185 -7.18 -6.19 15.85
C VAL A 185 -6.50 -7.00 16.96
N ARG A 186 -6.56 -8.34 16.90
CA ARG A 186 -5.79 -9.21 17.78
C ARG A 186 -4.30 -9.06 17.47
N PHE A 187 -3.59 -8.40 18.35
CA PHE A 187 -2.15 -8.21 18.21
C PHE A 187 -1.37 -9.51 18.38
N VAL A 188 -0.37 -9.69 17.53
CA VAL A 188 0.65 -10.74 17.60
C VAL A 188 2.02 -10.10 17.52
N ASP A 189 2.87 -10.33 18.53
CA ASP A 189 4.25 -9.88 18.44
C ASP A 189 5.02 -10.69 17.39
N ARG A 190 5.55 -9.98 16.40
CA ARG A 190 6.23 -10.63 15.28
C ARG A 190 7.53 -11.34 15.67
N GLU A 191 8.11 -11.04 16.84
CA GLU A 191 9.39 -11.56 17.31
C GLU A 191 9.20 -12.69 18.32
N ASP A 192 8.17 -12.61 19.16
CA ASP A 192 7.97 -13.50 20.31
C ASP A 192 6.84 -14.54 20.10
N GLU A 193 5.94 -14.32 19.12
CA GLU A 193 4.79 -15.20 18.89
C GLU A 193 4.80 -15.81 17.46
N ASP A 194 4.38 -17.07 17.36
CA ASP A 194 4.14 -17.67 16.04
C ASP A 194 2.71 -17.36 15.56
N PHE A 195 2.60 -16.45 14.61
CA PHE A 195 1.30 -16.05 14.06
C PHE A 195 0.50 -17.19 13.42
N VAL A 196 1.17 -18.27 12.95
CA VAL A 196 0.47 -19.44 12.38
C VAL A 196 -0.27 -20.19 13.48
N ASP A 197 0.38 -20.35 14.64
CA ASP A 197 -0.21 -21.03 15.78
C ASP A 197 -1.33 -20.18 16.40
N VAL A 198 -1.11 -18.86 16.56
CA VAL A 198 -2.16 -17.92 17.01
C VAL A 198 -3.38 -17.94 16.08
N CYS A 199 -3.17 -17.87 14.76
CA CYS A 199 -4.30 -17.96 13.81
C CYS A 199 -5.07 -19.26 13.93
N LYS A 200 -4.39 -20.39 14.11
CA LYS A 200 -5.04 -21.69 14.29
C LYS A 200 -5.79 -21.78 15.62
N GLU A 201 -5.18 -21.33 16.71
CA GLU A 201 -5.81 -21.30 18.03
C GLU A 201 -7.12 -20.49 17.98
N MET A 202 -7.06 -19.27 17.45
CA MET A 202 -8.22 -18.36 17.34
C MET A 202 -9.31 -18.84 16.37
N THR A 203 -9.02 -19.83 15.53
CA THR A 203 -9.95 -20.37 14.53
C THR A 203 -10.22 -21.87 14.71
N GLU A 204 -10.07 -22.40 15.91
CA GLU A 204 -10.32 -23.83 16.24
C GLU A 204 -9.55 -24.79 15.32
N GLY A 205 -8.29 -24.47 14.99
CA GLY A 205 -7.43 -25.25 14.12
C GLY A 205 -7.66 -25.07 12.61
N LYS A 206 -8.71 -24.33 12.21
CA LYS A 206 -9.09 -24.18 10.78
C LYS A 206 -8.14 -23.26 10.01
N GLY A 207 -7.66 -22.18 10.62
CA GLY A 207 -6.92 -21.09 9.98
C GLY A 207 -7.81 -19.98 9.45
N VAL A 208 -7.19 -18.92 8.91
CA VAL A 208 -7.88 -17.70 8.45
C VAL A 208 -8.36 -17.78 7.00
N HIS A 209 -9.36 -16.97 6.63
CA HIS A 209 -9.89 -16.89 5.26
C HIS A 209 -8.95 -16.11 4.35
N HIS A 210 -8.37 -15.00 4.85
CA HIS A 210 -7.50 -14.11 4.10
C HIS A 210 -6.18 -13.90 4.85
N ALA A 211 -5.06 -13.91 4.13
CA ALA A 211 -3.75 -13.56 4.65
C ALA A 211 -3.09 -12.54 3.73
N ILE A 212 -2.65 -11.42 4.28
CA ILE A 212 -2.13 -10.27 3.54
C ILE A 212 -0.66 -10.10 3.90
N ASP A 213 0.24 -10.32 2.93
CA ASP A 213 1.69 -10.41 3.15
C ASP A 213 2.48 -9.36 2.36
N PRO A 214 2.95 -8.29 3.02
CA PRO A 214 3.89 -7.32 2.46
C PRO A 214 5.37 -7.70 2.66
N VAL A 215 5.65 -8.82 3.34
CA VAL A 215 7.00 -9.16 3.81
C VAL A 215 7.82 -9.84 2.72
N GLY A 216 7.26 -10.89 2.12
CA GLY A 216 7.94 -11.64 1.07
C GLY A 216 8.89 -12.72 1.57
N GLY A 217 9.65 -13.33 0.64
CA GLY A 217 10.59 -14.40 0.94
C GLY A 217 9.92 -15.63 1.56
N SER A 218 10.60 -16.28 2.50
CA SER A 218 10.08 -17.46 3.19
C SER A 218 8.82 -17.19 4.04
N HIS A 219 8.56 -15.91 4.37
CA HIS A 219 7.40 -15.50 5.15
C HIS A 219 6.08 -15.84 4.44
N VAL A 220 6.05 -15.70 3.12
CA VAL A 220 4.90 -16.02 2.26
C VAL A 220 4.37 -17.45 2.49
N MET A 221 5.28 -18.43 2.65
CA MET A 221 4.86 -19.81 2.90
C MET A 221 4.26 -19.99 4.31
N ARG A 222 4.73 -19.23 5.30
CA ARG A 222 4.14 -19.25 6.65
C ARG A 222 2.73 -18.64 6.62
N SER A 223 2.53 -17.51 5.92
CA SER A 223 1.22 -16.91 5.68
C SER A 223 0.27 -17.86 4.96
N TYR A 224 0.77 -18.62 3.96
CA TYR A 224 -0.01 -19.66 3.29
C TYR A 224 -0.41 -20.82 4.23
N LYS A 225 0.44 -21.19 5.20
CA LYS A 225 0.14 -22.21 6.21
C LYS A 225 -0.93 -21.76 7.21
N ALA A 226 -1.02 -20.45 7.50
CA ALA A 226 -2.05 -19.91 8.37
C ALA A 226 -3.46 -19.94 7.76
N LEU A 227 -3.58 -20.10 6.44
CA LEU A 227 -4.86 -20.16 5.74
C LEU A 227 -5.60 -21.46 6.00
N ARG A 228 -6.92 -21.36 6.09
CA ARG A 228 -7.86 -22.48 6.01
C ARG A 228 -8.00 -23.03 4.58
N ARG A 229 -8.69 -24.14 4.39
CA ARG A 229 -9.17 -24.57 3.06
C ARG A 229 -10.16 -23.54 2.53
N GLY A 230 -10.04 -23.18 1.26
CA GLY A 230 -10.78 -22.09 0.64
C GLY A 230 -10.16 -20.70 0.90
N GLY A 231 -9.09 -20.63 1.69
CA GLY A 231 -8.44 -19.36 2.04
C GLY A 231 -7.58 -18.78 0.91
N LYS A 232 -7.34 -17.47 0.98
CA LYS A 232 -6.68 -16.66 -0.04
C LYS A 232 -5.49 -15.91 0.56
N LEU A 233 -4.32 -16.02 -0.09
CA LEU A 233 -3.10 -15.27 0.23
C LEU A 233 -2.92 -14.15 -0.78
N TYR A 234 -2.65 -12.95 -0.29
CA TYR A 234 -2.29 -11.79 -1.09
C TYR A 234 -0.85 -11.39 -0.78
N PHE A 235 0.02 -11.56 -1.75
CA PHE A 235 1.41 -11.14 -1.68
C PHE A 235 1.56 -9.84 -2.47
N PHE A 236 1.86 -8.73 -1.78
CA PHE A 236 1.87 -7.40 -2.40
C PHE A 236 3.10 -6.57 -2.09
N GLY A 237 4.10 -7.15 -1.44
CA GLY A 237 5.30 -6.42 -1.05
C GLY A 237 6.51 -7.30 -0.87
N ALA A 238 7.64 -6.66 -0.66
CA ALA A 238 8.96 -7.28 -0.52
C ALA A 238 9.78 -6.58 0.58
N SER A 239 9.14 -6.28 1.73
CA SER A 239 9.82 -5.50 2.79
C SER A 239 11.04 -6.21 3.36
N ALA A 240 11.12 -7.54 3.27
CA ALA A 240 12.30 -8.31 3.67
C ALA A 240 13.56 -8.01 2.81
N ALA A 241 13.38 -7.44 1.61
CA ALA A 241 14.50 -7.00 0.77
C ALA A 241 15.13 -5.68 1.24
N VAL A 242 14.43 -4.90 2.06
CA VAL A 242 14.87 -3.58 2.51
C VAL A 242 15.55 -3.70 3.86
N LYS A 243 16.85 -3.37 3.91
CA LYS A 243 17.63 -3.28 5.15
C LYS A 243 18.33 -1.92 5.23
N GLY A 244 17.88 -1.10 6.20
CA GLY A 244 18.45 0.22 6.41
C GLY A 244 18.15 1.20 5.26
N ASP A 245 19.01 2.18 5.08
CA ASP A 245 18.79 3.35 4.22
C ASP A 245 19.26 3.17 2.76
N LYS A 246 20.13 2.19 2.51
CA LYS A 246 20.74 1.96 1.17
C LYS A 246 20.36 0.59 0.64
N LYS A 247 20.47 0.45 -0.69
CA LYS A 247 20.26 -0.83 -1.38
C LYS A 247 21.11 -1.95 -0.77
N SER A 248 20.44 -3.04 -0.36
CA SER A 248 21.10 -4.27 0.04
C SER A 248 20.84 -5.38 -0.99
N THR A 249 21.78 -5.57 -1.91
CA THR A 249 21.66 -6.62 -2.93
C THR A 249 21.59 -8.02 -2.31
N LEU A 250 22.30 -8.24 -1.19
CA LEU A 250 22.28 -9.52 -0.48
C LEU A 250 20.90 -9.79 0.15
N ALA A 251 20.24 -8.77 0.75
CA ALA A 251 18.91 -8.93 1.30
C ALA A 251 17.88 -9.21 0.20
N ALA A 252 17.96 -8.48 -0.92
CA ALA A 252 17.10 -8.70 -2.07
C ALA A 252 17.27 -10.11 -2.67
N LEU A 253 18.52 -10.57 -2.84
CA LEU A 253 18.82 -11.91 -3.34
C LEU A 253 18.32 -13.02 -2.38
N ARG A 254 18.53 -12.85 -1.08
CA ARG A 254 18.02 -13.80 -0.07
C ARG A 254 16.48 -13.86 -0.09
N MET A 255 15.81 -12.72 -0.13
CA MET A 255 14.36 -12.66 -0.24
C MET A 255 13.90 -13.36 -1.50
N TRP A 256 14.46 -13.04 -2.67
CA TRP A 256 14.13 -13.68 -3.94
C TRP A 256 14.34 -15.20 -3.90
N ALA A 257 15.49 -15.67 -3.43
CA ALA A 257 15.83 -17.09 -3.36
C ALA A 257 14.95 -17.88 -2.38
N SER A 258 14.46 -17.23 -1.31
CA SER A 258 13.57 -17.84 -0.31
C SER A 258 12.09 -17.71 -0.63
N THR A 259 11.72 -16.93 -1.67
CA THR A 259 10.32 -16.80 -2.09
C THR A 259 9.81 -18.11 -2.68
N PRO A 260 8.72 -18.68 -2.14
CA PRO A 260 8.23 -19.97 -2.57
C PRO A 260 7.70 -19.95 -4.00
N ARG A 261 7.85 -21.08 -4.68
CA ARG A 261 7.14 -21.35 -5.93
C ARG A 261 5.90 -22.17 -5.60
N PHE A 262 4.75 -21.72 -6.08
CA PHE A 262 3.49 -22.43 -5.87
C PHE A 262 3.24 -23.43 -6.98
N ASP A 263 2.98 -24.67 -6.57
CA ASP A 263 2.64 -25.78 -7.47
C ASP A 263 1.09 -25.84 -7.59
N PRO A 264 0.53 -25.69 -8.80
CA PRO A 264 -0.93 -25.70 -9.01
C PRO A 264 -1.61 -26.96 -8.50
N LEU A 265 -0.99 -28.15 -8.61
CA LEU A 265 -1.56 -29.41 -8.14
C LEU A 265 -1.65 -29.45 -6.61
N LYS A 266 -0.61 -28.92 -5.93
CA LYS A 266 -0.64 -28.80 -4.46
C LYS A 266 -1.64 -27.75 -4.00
N MET A 267 -1.78 -26.64 -4.73
CA MET A 267 -2.80 -25.63 -4.46
C MET A 267 -4.22 -26.22 -4.61
N MET A 268 -4.47 -26.95 -5.67
CA MET A 268 -5.73 -27.67 -5.90
C MET A 268 -6.03 -28.64 -4.75
N SER A 269 -5.05 -29.44 -4.33
CA SER A 269 -5.22 -30.41 -3.24
C SER A 269 -5.47 -29.77 -1.87
N SER A 270 -4.91 -28.55 -1.64
CA SER A 270 -5.13 -27.77 -0.42
C SER A 270 -6.35 -26.85 -0.51
N ASN A 271 -6.91 -26.69 -1.71
CA ASN A 271 -8.02 -25.77 -2.01
C ASN A 271 -7.74 -24.34 -1.49
N LYS A 272 -6.60 -23.77 -1.88
CA LYS A 272 -6.18 -22.41 -1.48
C LYS A 272 -5.78 -21.61 -2.71
N ALA A 273 -5.97 -20.27 -2.64
CA ALA A 273 -5.56 -19.35 -3.69
C ALA A 273 -4.35 -18.49 -3.27
N VAL A 274 -3.59 -18.04 -4.26
CA VAL A 274 -2.49 -17.06 -4.08
C VAL A 274 -2.60 -16.00 -5.16
N PHE A 275 -2.59 -14.74 -4.74
CA PHE A 275 -2.61 -13.57 -5.60
C PHE A 275 -1.30 -12.79 -5.43
N GLY A 276 -0.61 -12.48 -6.53
CA GLY A 276 0.39 -11.44 -6.57
C GLY A 276 -0.30 -10.11 -6.89
N VAL A 277 -0.07 -9.09 -6.09
CA VAL A 277 -0.74 -7.79 -6.24
C VAL A 277 0.30 -6.68 -6.39
N HIS A 278 0.18 -5.89 -7.46
CA HIS A 278 0.98 -4.70 -7.72
C HIS A 278 0.09 -3.61 -8.30
N MET A 279 -0.34 -2.68 -7.44
CA MET A 279 -1.33 -1.65 -7.81
C MET A 279 -0.89 -0.75 -8.97
N GLY A 280 0.40 -0.45 -9.08
CA GLY A 280 0.94 0.39 -10.17
C GLY A 280 1.00 -0.29 -11.55
N LEU A 281 0.57 -1.54 -11.67
CA LEU A 281 0.53 -2.32 -12.92
C LEU A 281 -0.89 -2.83 -13.23
N LEU A 282 -1.90 -2.26 -12.59
CA LEU A 282 -3.30 -2.48 -12.98
C LEU A 282 -3.65 -1.52 -14.13
N ASP A 283 -4.35 -2.05 -15.14
CA ASP A 283 -4.85 -1.29 -16.30
C ASP A 283 -6.06 -0.42 -15.91
#